data_42539880820a2dd3ef9c5e6ba05fcb3f
#
_entry.id   42539880820a2dd3ef9c5e6ba05fcb3f
#
_cell.length_a   1.000
_cell.length_b   1.000
_cell.length_c   1.000
_cell.angle_alpha   90.00
_cell.angle_beta   90.00
_cell.angle_gamma   90.00
#
_symmetry.space_group_name_H-M   'P 1'
#
loop_
_entity.id
_entity.type
_entity.pdbx_description
1 polymer ?
#
loop_
_entity_poly.entity_id
_entity_poly.type
_entity_poly.pdbx_seq_one_letter_code
_entity_poly.pdbx_strand_id
1 'polypeptide(L)'
;MANTYSWSIKKLDVYPSSEGLDNVVFGIHWGLVATSDQTYSENGEDVNYTDEIIGLHTVNPPDSSNFTAFDSLSASDVEGWLEAGMDYEALKAQLDLNIENLISPPVVTKEVPW
;
A
#
# COMPACT_ATOMS: atom_id res chain seq x y z
N MET A 1 -12.21 4.56 16.57
CA MET A 1 -10.90 3.99 16.21
C MET A 1 -10.33 4.79 15.06
N ALA A 2 -9.14 5.32 15.21
CA ALA A 2 -8.49 6.14 14.19
C ALA A 2 -7.31 5.38 13.59
N ASN A 3 -7.31 5.23 12.28
CA ASN A 3 -6.22 4.59 11.56
C ASN A 3 -5.48 5.62 10.73
N THR A 4 -4.19 5.46 10.61
CA THR A 4 -3.37 6.23 9.68
C THR A 4 -2.93 5.32 8.54
N TYR A 5 -2.69 5.91 7.37
CA TYR A 5 -2.39 5.16 6.16
C TYR A 5 -1.11 5.68 5.54
N SER A 6 -0.29 4.76 5.04
CA SER A 6 0.98 5.12 4.43
C SER A 6 1.25 4.19 3.24
N TRP A 7 1.59 4.77 2.10
CA TRP A 7 2.04 4.00 0.95
C TRP A 7 3.46 3.51 1.18
N SER A 8 3.72 2.30 0.70
CA SER A 8 5.04 1.71 0.69
C SER A 8 5.32 1.29 -0.74
N ILE A 9 6.21 2.00 -1.41
CA ILE A 9 6.57 1.67 -2.78
C ILE A 9 7.74 0.70 -2.71
N LYS A 10 7.49 -0.55 -3.17
CA LYS A 10 8.48 -1.63 -3.04
C LYS A 10 9.47 -1.59 -4.18
N LYS A 11 8.97 -1.55 -5.41
CA LYS A 11 9.76 -1.61 -6.64
C LYS A 11 9.00 -0.94 -7.77
N LEU A 12 9.72 -0.53 -8.78
CA LEU A 12 9.14 -0.02 -10.02
C LEU A 12 9.63 -0.90 -11.17
N ASP A 13 8.71 -1.32 -12.02
CA ASP A 13 9.04 -2.01 -13.26
C ASP A 13 9.15 -0.97 -14.36
N VAL A 14 10.22 -1.02 -15.12
CA VAL A 14 10.48 -0.02 -16.16
C VAL A 14 10.81 -0.71 -17.47
N TYR A 15 10.47 -0.02 -18.57
CA TYR A 15 11.06 -0.32 -19.87
C TYR A 15 12.38 0.42 -19.91
N PRO A 16 13.52 -0.27 -20.10
CA PRO A 16 14.82 0.41 -20.16
C PRO A 16 14.88 1.48 -21.23
N SER A 17 14.16 1.26 -22.34
CA SER A 17 14.02 2.24 -23.41
C SER A 17 12.68 2.05 -24.08
N SER A 18 11.91 3.11 -24.24
CA SER A 18 10.62 3.09 -24.92
C SER A 18 10.39 4.44 -25.57
N GLU A 19 10.18 4.41 -26.91
CA GLU A 19 9.88 5.62 -27.69
C GLU A 19 10.86 6.77 -27.46
N GLY A 20 12.14 6.44 -27.32
CA GLY A 20 13.19 7.42 -27.10
C GLY A 20 13.34 7.88 -25.65
N LEU A 21 12.57 7.33 -24.74
CA LEU A 21 12.65 7.63 -23.31
C LEU A 21 13.32 6.47 -22.58
N ASP A 22 14.11 6.78 -21.57
CA ASP A 22 14.83 5.79 -20.79
C ASP A 22 14.11 5.51 -19.48
N ASN A 23 14.12 4.25 -19.03
CA ASN A 23 13.57 3.83 -17.75
C ASN A 23 12.12 4.30 -17.55
N VAL A 24 11.25 3.93 -18.48
CA VAL A 24 9.84 4.32 -18.44
C VAL A 24 9.08 3.39 -17.51
N VAL A 25 8.52 3.94 -16.43
CA VAL A 25 7.78 3.15 -15.45
C VAL A 25 6.45 2.67 -16.05
N PHE A 26 6.18 1.37 -15.94
CA PHE A 26 4.90 0.80 -16.33
C PHE A 26 4.25 -0.02 -15.21
N GLY A 27 5.00 -0.41 -14.21
CA GLY A 27 4.48 -1.19 -13.09
C GLY A 27 4.96 -0.65 -11.75
N ILE A 28 4.07 -0.60 -10.78
CA ILE A 28 4.37 -0.14 -9.43
C ILE A 28 4.04 -1.27 -8.46
N HIS A 29 5.06 -1.80 -7.80
CA HIS A 29 4.88 -2.76 -6.70
C HIS A 29 4.66 -1.94 -5.43
N TRP A 30 3.43 -1.94 -4.94
CA TRP A 30 3.02 -1.07 -3.85
C TRP A 30 2.52 -1.85 -2.65
N GLY A 31 2.53 -1.19 -1.51
CA GLY A 31 1.83 -1.62 -0.31
C GLY A 31 1.12 -0.42 0.28
N LEU A 32 -0.02 -0.63 0.88
CA LEU A 32 -0.70 0.38 1.68
C LEU A 32 -0.81 -0.15 3.09
N VAL A 33 -0.17 0.54 4.02
CA VAL A 33 -0.12 0.15 5.44
C VAL A 33 -1.09 1.01 6.22
N ALA A 34 -1.93 0.37 7.03
CA ALA A 34 -2.76 1.07 8.00
C ALA A 34 -2.24 0.75 9.39
N THR A 35 -2.17 1.77 10.24
CA THR A 35 -1.77 1.64 11.64
C THR A 35 -2.88 2.18 12.51
N SER A 36 -3.37 1.35 13.43
CA SER A 36 -4.43 1.72 14.35
C SER A 36 -3.89 2.47 15.55
N ASP A 37 -4.73 3.26 16.20
CA ASP A 37 -4.43 3.85 17.51
C ASP A 37 -4.65 2.85 18.65
N GLN A 38 -5.22 1.68 18.34
CA GLN A 38 -5.40 0.60 19.31
C GLN A 38 -4.13 -0.25 19.37
N THR A 39 -3.81 -0.74 20.56
CA THR A 39 -2.60 -1.53 20.78
C THR A 39 -2.89 -2.87 21.43
N TYR A 40 -1.94 -3.78 21.31
CA TYR A 40 -1.92 -5.03 22.04
C TYR A 40 -0.55 -5.19 22.70
N SER A 41 -0.47 -6.06 23.69
CA SER A 41 0.79 -6.30 24.40
C SER A 41 1.55 -7.44 23.75
N GLU A 42 2.81 -7.19 23.40
CA GLU A 42 3.71 -8.21 22.87
C GLU A 42 5.04 -8.11 23.60
N ASN A 43 5.42 -9.18 24.28
CA ASN A 43 6.66 -9.25 25.06
C ASN A 43 6.79 -8.10 26.08
N GLY A 44 5.66 -7.66 26.63
CA GLY A 44 5.65 -6.57 27.62
C GLY A 44 5.61 -5.17 27.02
N GLU A 45 5.54 -5.05 25.70
CA GLU A 45 5.49 -3.76 25.03
C GLU A 45 4.15 -3.58 24.33
N ASP A 46 3.66 -2.34 24.29
CA ASP A 46 2.44 -2.02 23.54
C ASP A 46 2.80 -1.85 22.07
N VAL A 47 2.08 -2.60 21.21
CA VAL A 47 2.28 -2.58 19.77
C VAL A 47 0.96 -2.21 19.10
N ASN A 48 1.00 -1.24 18.19
CA ASN A 48 -0.19 -0.85 17.43
C ASN A 48 -0.59 -1.95 16.46
N TYR A 49 -1.91 -2.17 16.34
CA TYR A 49 -2.42 -3.06 15.30
C TYR A 49 -2.12 -2.45 13.92
N THR A 50 -1.60 -3.25 13.03
CA THR A 50 -1.29 -2.82 11.66
C THR A 50 -1.74 -3.89 10.67
N ASP A 51 -1.98 -3.46 9.44
CA ASP A 51 -2.20 -4.38 8.34
C ASP A 51 -1.72 -3.72 7.05
N GLU A 52 -1.41 -4.53 6.06
CA GLU A 52 -0.92 -4.05 4.78
C GLU A 52 -1.58 -4.81 3.65
N ILE A 53 -1.99 -4.08 2.61
CA ILE A 53 -2.40 -4.67 1.34
C ILE A 53 -1.27 -4.40 0.36
N ILE A 54 -0.82 -5.44 -0.34
CA ILE A 54 0.22 -5.32 -1.37
C ILE A 54 -0.34 -5.71 -2.73
N GLY A 55 0.20 -5.09 -3.77
CA GLY A 55 -0.23 -5.39 -5.12
C GLY A 55 0.69 -4.82 -6.18
N LEU A 56 0.28 -4.98 -7.41
CA LEU A 56 0.97 -4.43 -8.57
C LEU A 56 -0.03 -3.59 -9.37
N HIS A 57 0.32 -2.36 -9.62
CA HIS A 57 -0.49 -1.44 -10.43
C HIS A 57 0.28 -1.11 -11.70
N THR A 58 -0.38 -1.25 -12.86
CA THR A 58 0.23 -0.88 -14.12
C THR A 58 -0.26 0.49 -14.54
N VAL A 59 0.64 1.28 -15.10
CA VAL A 59 0.34 2.62 -15.60
C VAL A 59 0.65 2.68 -17.08
N ASN A 60 -0.08 3.53 -17.80
CA ASN A 60 0.21 3.76 -19.20
C ASN A 60 1.50 4.57 -19.31
N PRO A 61 2.34 4.32 -20.34
CA PRO A 61 3.51 5.13 -20.56
C PRO A 61 3.12 6.59 -20.73
N PRO A 62 3.86 7.53 -20.10
CA PRO A 62 3.59 8.96 -20.32
C PRO A 62 4.00 9.37 -21.72
N ASP A 63 3.41 10.43 -22.23
CA ASP A 63 3.94 11.04 -23.45
C ASP A 63 5.20 11.83 -23.10
N SER A 64 5.98 12.20 -24.13
CA SER A 64 7.26 12.86 -23.90
C SER A 64 7.14 14.24 -23.26
N SER A 65 5.96 14.86 -23.35
CA SER A 65 5.74 16.18 -22.75
C SER A 65 5.47 16.11 -21.24
N ASN A 66 5.05 14.94 -20.74
CA ASN A 66 4.74 14.74 -19.33
C ASN A 66 5.68 13.75 -18.63
N PHE A 67 6.75 13.36 -19.33
CA PHE A 67 7.68 12.39 -18.78
C PHE A 67 8.56 12.99 -17.69
N THR A 68 8.60 12.32 -16.53
CA THR A 68 9.54 12.65 -15.47
C THR A 68 10.64 11.60 -15.49
N ALA A 69 11.88 12.03 -15.58
CA ALA A 69 13.03 11.10 -15.61
C ALA A 69 13.05 10.25 -14.36
N PHE A 70 13.39 8.97 -14.51
CA PHE A 70 13.38 8.01 -13.42
C PHE A 70 14.14 8.54 -12.19
N ASP A 71 15.33 9.08 -12.39
CA ASP A 71 16.15 9.58 -11.27
C ASP A 71 15.57 10.83 -10.61
N SER A 72 14.58 11.45 -11.23
CA SER A 72 13.89 12.63 -10.69
C SER A 72 12.57 12.30 -10.03
N LEU A 73 12.15 11.02 -10.07
CA LEU A 73 10.90 10.60 -9.44
C LEU A 73 11.04 10.64 -7.93
N SER A 74 9.96 11.06 -7.27
CA SER A 74 9.85 11.00 -5.82
C SER A 74 8.76 10.01 -5.43
N ALA A 75 8.76 9.61 -4.16
CA ALA A 75 7.69 8.77 -3.63
C ALA A 75 6.33 9.45 -3.79
N SER A 76 6.26 10.77 -3.60
CA SER A 76 5.02 11.54 -3.77
C SER A 76 4.46 11.44 -5.19
N ASP A 77 5.32 11.45 -6.21
CA ASP A 77 4.88 11.33 -7.59
C ASP A 77 4.20 9.99 -7.82
N VAL A 78 4.83 8.90 -7.36
CA VAL A 78 4.31 7.55 -7.54
C VAL A 78 3.05 7.33 -6.72
N GLU A 79 3.01 7.82 -5.50
CA GLU A 79 1.83 7.76 -4.64
C GLU A 79 0.64 8.47 -5.28
N GLY A 80 0.88 9.62 -5.92
CA GLY A 80 -0.15 10.34 -6.66
C GLY A 80 -0.73 9.51 -7.81
N TRP A 81 0.13 8.78 -8.52
CA TRP A 81 -0.33 7.89 -9.60
C TRP A 81 -1.21 6.77 -9.07
N LEU A 82 -0.86 6.18 -7.91
CA LEU A 82 -1.64 5.13 -7.29
C LEU A 82 -2.99 5.66 -6.84
N GLU A 83 -3.02 6.81 -6.18
CA GLU A 83 -4.27 7.38 -5.69
C GLU A 83 -5.21 7.80 -6.82
N ALA A 84 -4.66 8.25 -7.95
CA ALA A 84 -5.45 8.62 -9.12
C ALA A 84 -5.94 7.39 -9.91
N GLY A 85 -5.16 6.32 -9.93
CA GLY A 85 -5.45 5.14 -10.74
C GLY A 85 -6.19 4.02 -10.01
N MET A 86 -6.34 4.11 -8.70
CA MET A 86 -6.94 3.06 -7.86
C MET A 86 -7.99 3.67 -6.94
N ASP A 87 -8.89 2.82 -6.45
CA ASP A 87 -9.90 3.25 -5.47
C ASP A 87 -9.27 3.26 -4.07
N TYR A 88 -8.60 4.35 -3.75
CA TYR A 88 -7.89 4.53 -2.48
C TYR A 88 -8.85 4.40 -1.28
N GLU A 89 -10.07 4.96 -1.40
CA GLU A 89 -11.05 4.87 -0.32
C GLU A 89 -11.48 3.43 -0.04
N ALA A 90 -11.62 2.62 -1.10
CA ALA A 90 -11.95 1.20 -0.93
C ALA A 90 -10.80 0.43 -0.27
N LEU A 91 -9.56 0.77 -0.60
CA LEU A 91 -8.39 0.15 0.04
C LEU A 91 -8.33 0.48 1.52
N LYS A 92 -8.58 1.74 1.89
CA LYS A 92 -8.63 2.15 3.29
C LYS A 92 -9.74 1.45 4.04
N ALA A 93 -10.93 1.33 3.43
CA ALA A 93 -12.05 0.64 4.05
C ALA A 93 -11.74 -0.85 4.29
N GLN A 94 -11.06 -1.49 3.36
CA GLN A 94 -10.66 -2.89 3.52
C GLN A 94 -9.65 -3.04 4.66
N LEU A 95 -8.68 -2.13 4.75
CA LEU A 95 -7.71 -2.14 5.82
C LEU A 95 -8.36 -1.90 7.17
N ASP A 96 -9.32 -0.98 7.24
CA ASP A 96 -10.07 -0.72 8.48
C ASP A 96 -10.80 -1.97 8.95
N LEU A 97 -11.42 -2.68 8.02
CA LEU A 97 -12.12 -3.93 8.33
C LEU A 97 -11.14 -5.01 8.79
N ASN A 98 -9.99 -5.12 8.11
CA ASN A 98 -8.97 -6.09 8.48
C ASN A 98 -8.45 -5.84 9.90
N ILE A 99 -8.19 -4.59 10.24
CA ILE A 99 -7.71 -4.22 11.57
C ILE A 99 -8.80 -4.47 12.61
N GLU A 100 -10.05 -4.12 12.31
CA GLU A 100 -11.17 -4.39 13.20
C GLU A 100 -11.28 -5.89 13.51
N ASN A 101 -11.08 -6.73 12.50
CA ASN A 101 -11.10 -8.18 12.67
C ASN A 101 -9.89 -8.70 13.46
N LEU A 102 -8.77 -7.98 13.47
CA LEU A 102 -7.63 -8.32 14.34
C LEU A 102 -7.94 -7.98 15.79
N ILE A 103 -8.61 -6.86 16.03
CA ILE A 103 -8.96 -6.41 17.38
C ILE A 103 -10.09 -7.28 17.95
N SER A 104 -11.11 -7.56 17.14
CA SER A 104 -12.29 -8.33 17.54
C SER A 104 -12.61 -9.36 16.46
N PRO A 105 -11.91 -10.50 16.43
CA PRO A 105 -12.14 -11.51 15.41
C PRO A 105 -13.59 -12.00 15.40
N PRO A 106 -14.25 -12.05 14.25
CA PRO A 106 -15.62 -12.57 14.18
C PRO A 106 -15.68 -14.09 14.36
N VAL A 107 -14.56 -14.78 14.15
CA VAL A 107 -14.44 -16.22 14.31
C VAL A 107 -13.14 -16.52 15.04
N VAL A 108 -13.21 -17.33 16.07
CA VAL A 108 -12.03 -17.82 16.78
C VAL A 108 -12.11 -19.34 16.88
N THR A 109 -10.94 -19.97 16.87
CA THR A 109 -10.84 -21.42 17.11
C THR A 109 -10.45 -21.63 18.55
N LYS A 110 -11.19 -22.49 19.24
CA LYS A 110 -10.92 -22.82 20.64
C LYS A 110 -10.71 -24.30 20.78
N GLU A 111 -9.93 -24.66 21.78
CA GLU A 111 -9.79 -26.06 22.13
C GLU A 111 -11.08 -26.54 22.78
N VAL A 112 -11.35 -27.85 22.65
CA VAL A 112 -12.54 -28.45 23.28
C VAL A 112 -12.45 -28.32 24.81
N PRO A 113 -13.60 -28.12 25.50
CA PRO A 113 -13.58 -27.87 26.93
C PRO A 113 -13.45 -29.17 27.79
N TRP A 114 -13.30 -30.33 27.17
CA TRP A 114 -13.16 -31.59 27.85
C TRP A 114 -11.91 -32.36 27.46
#